data_6ed513273ec2371a00e80d5a37145e64
#
_entry.id   6ed513273ec2371a00e80d5a37145e64
#
_cell.length_a   1.000
_cell.length_b   1.000
_cell.length_c   1.000
_cell.angle_alpha   90.00
_cell.angle_beta   90.00
_cell.angle_gamma   90.00
#
_symmetry.space_group_name_H-M   'P 1'
#
loop_
_entity.id
_entity.type
_entity.pdbx_description
1 polymer ?
#
loop_
_entity_poly.entity_id
_entity_poly.type
_entity_poly.pdbx_seq_one_letter_code
_entity_poly.pdbx_strand_id
1 'polypeptide(L)'
;MKIFISGACGFVGSELALGLRSLGYEVSGCDNFSRPGSELNQERIEAAGVEFWRGDVRDEKDLERVRGVDWVIDAAANPSVLAGVDGKTTSRELLEHNLWGTVNLLEVCKRENAGMILLSTSRVYSIPALCALPVEAEKGAFVLREQSSAAGPRGLTEGFSTAAPVSLYGASKLASEQLALEYGAAFGFPVWIDRCGVMAGAGQFGKPDQGIFSYWIHSWARKAPLKYIGFDGTGHQVRDCLHPQDLLELLVKQMAAGQEGKERICNVSGGAASAMSLRQLSDWCTEEFGPHEVAVDLSPRPFDLPWVVLDSARAEALWDWKPRRSVSDICAEIARHAREHPEWLAVSAGK
;
A
#
# COMPACT_ATOMS: atom_id res chain seq x y z
N MET A 1 -7.31 12.42 -21.19
CA MET A 1 -6.18 11.56 -20.77
C MET A 1 -6.76 10.22 -20.43
N LYS A 2 -6.16 9.16 -20.96
CA LYS A 2 -6.55 7.76 -20.78
C LYS A 2 -5.58 7.07 -19.83
N ILE A 3 -6.10 6.41 -18.82
CA ILE A 3 -5.31 5.80 -17.74
C ILE A 3 -5.67 4.32 -17.63
N PHE A 4 -4.66 3.48 -17.60
CA PHE A 4 -4.83 2.07 -17.29
C PHE A 4 -4.37 1.77 -15.86
N ILE A 5 -5.14 0.97 -15.12
CA ILE A 5 -4.84 0.56 -13.74
C ILE A 5 -4.76 -0.96 -13.66
N SER A 6 -3.60 -1.51 -13.27
CA SER A 6 -3.47 -2.91 -12.91
C SER A 6 -4.01 -3.16 -11.50
N GLY A 7 -4.63 -4.31 -11.24
CA GLY A 7 -5.26 -4.57 -9.95
C GLY A 7 -6.45 -3.64 -9.64
N ALA A 8 -7.24 -3.31 -10.67
CA ALA A 8 -8.30 -2.33 -10.63
C ALA A 8 -9.45 -2.67 -9.66
N CYS A 9 -9.62 -3.93 -9.28
CA CYS A 9 -10.60 -4.37 -8.27
C CYS A 9 -9.99 -4.55 -6.87
N GLY A 10 -8.67 -4.37 -6.71
CA GLY A 10 -8.05 -4.29 -5.40
C GLY A 10 -8.50 -3.04 -4.62
N PHE A 11 -8.22 -2.99 -3.31
CA PHE A 11 -8.61 -1.86 -2.46
C PHE A 11 -8.12 -0.50 -3.01
N VAL A 12 -6.82 -0.39 -3.29
CA VAL A 12 -6.26 0.87 -3.81
C VAL A 12 -6.67 1.12 -5.26
N GLY A 13 -6.60 0.08 -6.10
CA GLY A 13 -6.93 0.18 -7.52
C GLY A 13 -8.37 0.66 -7.76
N SER A 14 -9.34 0.14 -7.01
CA SER A 14 -10.74 0.54 -7.15
C SER A 14 -11.00 1.98 -6.70
N GLU A 15 -10.41 2.40 -5.59
CA GLU A 15 -10.54 3.79 -5.11
C GLU A 15 -9.89 4.80 -6.07
N LEU A 16 -8.73 4.45 -6.65
CA LEU A 16 -8.09 5.26 -7.69
C LEU A 16 -8.93 5.31 -8.96
N ALA A 17 -9.47 4.16 -9.41
CA ALA A 17 -10.31 4.09 -10.61
C ALA A 17 -11.55 4.97 -10.48
N LEU A 18 -12.27 4.86 -9.37
CA LEU A 18 -13.46 5.67 -9.08
C LEU A 18 -13.12 7.17 -8.99
N GLY A 19 -12.03 7.50 -8.27
CA GLY A 19 -11.60 8.88 -8.11
C GLY A 19 -11.18 9.52 -9.45
N LEU A 20 -10.40 8.83 -10.27
CA LEU A 20 -10.01 9.32 -11.59
C LEU A 20 -11.20 9.49 -12.53
N ARG A 21 -12.16 8.55 -12.49
CA ARG A 21 -13.43 8.70 -13.25
C ARG A 21 -14.21 9.92 -12.82
N SER A 22 -14.31 10.19 -11.53
CA SER A 22 -15.03 11.36 -10.99
C SER A 22 -14.39 12.69 -11.43
N LEU A 23 -13.07 12.68 -11.70
CA LEU A 23 -12.31 13.81 -12.23
C LEU A 23 -12.39 13.94 -13.77
N GLY A 24 -13.13 13.05 -14.45
CA GLY A 24 -13.36 13.10 -15.90
C GLY A 24 -12.29 12.42 -16.75
N TYR A 25 -11.38 11.64 -16.17
CA TYR A 25 -10.42 10.84 -16.94
C TYR A 25 -11.10 9.62 -17.57
N GLU A 26 -10.60 9.17 -18.70
CA GLU A 26 -10.93 7.86 -19.27
C GLU A 26 -10.10 6.80 -18.54
N VAL A 27 -10.76 5.86 -17.87
CA VAL A 27 -10.09 4.84 -17.06
C VAL A 27 -10.44 3.46 -17.56
N SER A 28 -9.40 2.65 -17.76
CA SER A 28 -9.51 1.22 -18.00
C SER A 28 -8.70 0.44 -16.97
N GLY A 29 -9.01 -0.83 -16.77
CA GLY A 29 -8.25 -1.65 -15.83
C GLY A 29 -8.54 -3.13 -15.91
N CYS A 30 -7.63 -3.93 -15.36
CA CYS A 30 -7.83 -5.37 -15.21
C CYS A 30 -7.53 -5.85 -13.78
N ASP A 31 -8.09 -7.01 -13.45
CA ASP A 31 -7.83 -7.72 -12.21
C ASP A 31 -8.03 -9.23 -12.42
N ASN A 32 -7.23 -10.08 -11.79
CA ASN A 32 -7.36 -11.53 -11.86
C ASN A 32 -8.18 -12.12 -10.71
N PHE A 33 -8.64 -11.26 -9.78
CA PHE A 33 -9.38 -11.63 -8.56
C PHE A 33 -8.63 -12.61 -7.63
N SER A 34 -7.31 -12.55 -7.64
CA SER A 34 -6.50 -13.37 -6.71
C SER A 34 -6.69 -12.96 -5.25
N ARG A 35 -7.13 -11.72 -5.00
CA ARG A 35 -7.50 -11.24 -3.66
C ARG A 35 -8.97 -11.57 -3.39
N PRO A 36 -9.29 -12.43 -2.40
CA PRO A 36 -10.68 -12.71 -2.03
C PRO A 36 -11.45 -11.43 -1.69
N GLY A 37 -12.64 -11.29 -2.24
CA GLY A 37 -13.53 -10.15 -2.08
C GLY A 37 -13.32 -9.05 -3.11
N SER A 38 -12.20 -9.04 -3.86
CA SER A 38 -11.95 -7.99 -4.86
C SER A 38 -12.98 -7.96 -5.99
N GLU A 39 -13.61 -9.11 -6.28
CA GLU A 39 -14.72 -9.21 -7.24
C GLU A 39 -15.91 -8.30 -6.92
N LEU A 40 -16.11 -7.95 -5.64
CA LEU A 40 -17.17 -7.03 -5.23
C LEU A 40 -16.96 -5.60 -5.73
N ASN A 41 -15.74 -5.23 -6.04
CA ASN A 41 -15.44 -3.91 -6.59
C ASN A 41 -15.70 -3.80 -8.10
N GLN A 42 -15.86 -4.92 -8.82
CA GLN A 42 -16.09 -4.91 -10.26
C GLN A 42 -17.33 -4.08 -10.62
N GLU A 43 -18.48 -4.40 -10.04
CA GLU A 43 -19.73 -3.69 -10.32
C GLU A 43 -19.62 -2.19 -10.01
N ARG A 44 -18.94 -1.82 -8.93
CA ARG A 44 -18.73 -0.42 -8.53
C ARG A 44 -17.94 0.36 -9.57
N ILE A 45 -16.83 -0.19 -10.07
CA ILE A 45 -15.99 0.51 -11.05
C ILE A 45 -16.63 0.53 -12.44
N GLU A 46 -17.31 -0.54 -12.86
CA GLU A 46 -18.05 -0.58 -14.14
C GLU A 46 -19.22 0.40 -14.13
N ALA A 47 -19.98 0.49 -13.03
CA ALA A 47 -21.07 1.47 -12.87
C ALA A 47 -20.56 2.93 -12.94
N ALA A 48 -19.31 3.18 -12.54
CA ALA A 48 -18.68 4.49 -12.69
C ALA A 48 -18.13 4.75 -14.11
N GLY A 49 -18.25 3.78 -15.03
CA GLY A 49 -17.80 3.88 -16.41
C GLY A 49 -16.32 3.56 -16.62
N VAL A 50 -15.71 2.77 -15.74
CA VAL A 50 -14.39 2.19 -15.97
C VAL A 50 -14.52 1.04 -16.99
N GLU A 51 -13.70 1.04 -18.03
CA GLU A 51 -13.59 -0.09 -18.95
C GLU A 51 -12.82 -1.22 -18.25
N PHE A 52 -13.51 -2.24 -17.79
CA PHE A 52 -12.91 -3.33 -17.02
C PHE A 52 -12.91 -4.65 -17.78
N TRP A 53 -11.86 -5.45 -17.58
CA TRP A 53 -11.85 -6.87 -17.98
C TRP A 53 -11.11 -7.72 -16.95
N ARG A 54 -11.53 -8.97 -16.82
CA ARG A 54 -10.77 -9.95 -16.06
C ARG A 54 -9.49 -10.29 -16.83
N GLY A 55 -8.33 -10.07 -16.20
CA GLY A 55 -7.03 -10.31 -16.82
C GLY A 55 -5.93 -10.37 -15.77
N ASP A 56 -4.84 -11.02 -16.12
CA ASP A 56 -3.67 -11.21 -15.27
C ASP A 56 -2.46 -10.48 -15.87
N VAL A 57 -1.84 -9.60 -15.10
CA VAL A 57 -0.65 -8.85 -15.54
C VAL A 57 0.54 -9.75 -15.88
N ARG A 58 0.54 -11.01 -15.47
CA ARG A 58 1.55 -12.01 -15.83
C ARG A 58 1.37 -12.54 -17.26
N ASP A 59 0.17 -12.43 -17.82
CA ASP A 59 -0.12 -12.86 -19.20
C ASP A 59 -0.10 -11.64 -20.14
N GLU A 60 0.89 -11.60 -21.03
CA GLU A 60 1.02 -10.52 -22.01
C GLU A 60 -0.23 -10.37 -22.91
N LYS A 61 -0.95 -11.48 -23.17
CA LYS A 61 -2.18 -11.47 -23.99
C LYS A 61 -3.30 -10.68 -23.35
N ASP A 62 -3.41 -10.75 -22.02
CA ASP A 62 -4.41 -9.98 -21.28
C ASP A 62 -4.14 -8.48 -21.34
N LEU A 63 -2.87 -8.09 -21.58
CA LEU A 63 -2.44 -6.71 -21.72
C LEU A 63 -2.43 -6.20 -23.18
N GLU A 64 -2.70 -7.07 -24.15
CA GLU A 64 -2.83 -6.64 -25.56
C GLU A 64 -4.00 -5.67 -25.78
N ARG A 65 -5.00 -5.70 -24.91
CA ARG A 65 -6.16 -4.79 -24.93
C ARG A 65 -5.83 -3.36 -24.52
N VAL A 66 -4.74 -3.16 -23.78
CA VAL A 66 -4.32 -1.83 -23.34
C VAL A 66 -3.78 -1.07 -24.54
N ARG A 67 -4.55 -0.08 -25.04
CA ARG A 67 -4.22 0.71 -26.23
C ARG A 67 -4.56 2.17 -26.06
N GLY A 68 -3.69 3.03 -26.58
CA GLY A 68 -3.89 4.47 -26.62
C GLY A 68 -3.97 5.10 -25.24
N VAL A 69 -3.27 4.53 -24.26
CA VAL A 69 -3.21 5.05 -22.90
C VAL A 69 -2.09 6.07 -22.75
N ASP A 70 -2.33 7.09 -21.94
CA ASP A 70 -1.33 8.11 -21.61
C ASP A 70 -0.52 7.71 -20.37
N TRP A 71 -1.13 6.96 -19.45
CA TRP A 71 -0.52 6.53 -18.19
C TRP A 71 -0.94 5.11 -17.79
N VAL A 72 0.01 4.41 -17.17
CA VAL A 72 -0.19 3.12 -16.51
C VAL A 72 0.07 3.30 -15.01
N ILE A 73 -0.89 2.91 -14.18
CA ILE A 73 -0.74 2.85 -12.72
C ILE A 73 -0.61 1.38 -12.30
N ASP A 74 0.56 0.99 -11.82
CA ASP A 74 0.81 -0.36 -11.32
C ASP A 74 0.39 -0.48 -9.85
N ALA A 75 -0.87 -0.92 -9.63
CA ALA A 75 -1.43 -1.20 -8.31
C ALA A 75 -1.62 -2.71 -8.04
N ALA A 76 -1.27 -3.58 -9.02
CA ALA A 76 -1.34 -5.03 -8.85
C ALA A 76 -0.14 -5.55 -8.06
N ALA A 77 -0.39 -6.28 -6.98
CA ALA A 77 0.65 -6.98 -6.23
C ALA A 77 0.07 -8.06 -5.32
N ASN A 78 0.87 -9.07 -4.99
CA ASN A 78 0.71 -9.82 -3.75
C ASN A 78 1.45 -9.06 -2.64
N PRO A 79 0.75 -8.35 -1.75
CA PRO A 79 1.37 -7.43 -0.79
C PRO A 79 1.80 -8.10 0.53
N SER A 80 1.72 -9.44 0.63
CA SER A 80 2.11 -10.16 1.85
C SER A 80 3.63 -10.21 2.00
N VAL A 81 4.14 -9.73 3.13
CA VAL A 81 5.56 -9.86 3.48
C VAL A 81 5.97 -11.30 3.75
N LEU A 82 4.99 -12.18 4.00
CA LEU A 82 5.20 -13.61 4.23
C LEU A 82 5.08 -14.44 2.94
N ALA A 83 4.60 -13.85 1.84
CA ALA A 83 4.51 -14.54 0.56
C ALA A 83 5.88 -15.07 0.13
N GLY A 84 5.91 -16.30 -0.34
CA GLY A 84 7.12 -17.03 -0.70
C GLY A 84 7.81 -17.75 0.44
N VAL A 85 7.39 -17.56 1.71
CA VAL A 85 7.96 -18.22 2.89
C VAL A 85 6.90 -18.81 3.83
N ASP A 86 5.62 -18.56 3.58
CA ASP A 86 4.50 -19.00 4.42
C ASP A 86 3.91 -20.37 4.02
N GLY A 87 4.46 -20.99 2.97
CA GLY A 87 3.97 -22.23 2.41
C GLY A 87 2.64 -22.14 1.65
N LYS A 88 2.06 -20.96 1.48
CA LYS A 88 0.79 -20.73 0.75
C LYS A 88 1.05 -20.23 -0.66
N THR A 89 1.96 -19.29 -0.82
CA THR A 89 2.43 -18.78 -2.09
C THR A 89 3.89 -19.18 -2.27
N THR A 90 4.28 -19.75 -3.39
CA THR A 90 5.69 -20.02 -3.67
C THR A 90 6.46 -18.72 -3.91
N SER A 91 7.79 -18.75 -3.66
CA SER A 91 8.64 -17.59 -3.97
C SER A 91 8.60 -17.22 -5.45
N ARG A 92 8.46 -18.23 -6.33
CA ARG A 92 8.33 -18.03 -7.78
C ARG A 92 7.04 -17.30 -8.12
N GLU A 93 5.89 -17.75 -7.61
CA GLU A 93 4.59 -17.07 -7.82
C GLU A 93 4.62 -15.64 -7.34
N LEU A 94 5.25 -15.35 -6.20
CA LEU A 94 5.41 -13.97 -5.71
C LEU A 94 6.18 -13.11 -6.72
N LEU A 95 7.29 -13.61 -7.26
CA LEU A 95 8.09 -12.88 -8.24
C LEU A 95 7.36 -12.72 -9.57
N GLU A 96 6.62 -13.75 -10.01
CA GLU A 96 5.79 -13.68 -11.20
C GLU A 96 4.71 -12.60 -11.06
N HIS A 97 4.03 -12.51 -9.92
CA HIS A 97 3.04 -11.45 -9.66
C HIS A 97 3.65 -10.06 -9.60
N ASN A 98 4.66 -9.87 -8.76
CA ASN A 98 5.11 -8.53 -8.38
C ASN A 98 6.18 -7.96 -9.31
N LEU A 99 7.08 -8.80 -9.83
CA LEU A 99 8.16 -8.36 -10.69
C LEU A 99 7.83 -8.58 -12.16
N TRP A 100 7.44 -9.81 -12.54
CA TRP A 100 7.14 -10.10 -13.93
C TRP A 100 5.90 -9.34 -14.43
N GLY A 101 4.88 -9.23 -13.59
CA GLY A 101 3.72 -8.38 -13.89
C GLY A 101 4.12 -6.93 -14.17
N THR A 102 5.01 -6.33 -13.35
CA THR A 102 5.55 -4.98 -13.59
C THR A 102 6.34 -4.91 -14.92
N VAL A 103 7.13 -5.94 -15.26
CA VAL A 103 7.86 -5.97 -16.53
C VAL A 103 6.89 -5.93 -17.73
N ASN A 104 5.82 -6.72 -17.70
CA ASN A 104 4.81 -6.70 -18.75
C ASN A 104 4.11 -5.33 -18.86
N LEU A 105 3.86 -4.64 -17.73
CA LEU A 105 3.32 -3.28 -17.74
C LEU A 105 4.32 -2.26 -18.31
N LEU A 106 5.61 -2.43 -18.06
CA LEU A 106 6.66 -1.60 -18.66
C LEU A 106 6.75 -1.80 -20.19
N GLU A 107 6.54 -3.03 -20.67
CA GLU A 107 6.43 -3.28 -22.12
C GLU A 107 5.16 -2.61 -22.72
N VAL A 108 4.06 -2.54 -21.96
CA VAL A 108 2.89 -1.73 -22.37
C VAL A 108 3.27 -0.25 -22.45
N CYS A 109 3.93 0.32 -21.43
CA CYS A 109 4.36 1.72 -21.42
C CYS A 109 5.26 2.03 -22.62
N LYS A 110 6.22 1.17 -22.92
CA LYS A 110 7.11 1.29 -24.07
C LYS A 110 6.33 1.23 -25.40
N ARG A 111 5.39 0.30 -25.56
CA ARG A 111 4.56 0.15 -26.76
C ARG A 111 3.65 1.33 -27.04
N GLU A 112 3.02 1.85 -25.99
CA GLU A 112 2.04 2.95 -26.08
C GLU A 112 2.71 4.35 -25.91
N ASN A 113 4.00 4.42 -25.59
CA ASN A 113 4.72 5.63 -25.16
C ASN A 113 4.01 6.32 -23.97
N ALA A 114 3.52 5.50 -23.03
CA ALA A 114 2.76 5.92 -21.86
C ALA A 114 3.66 6.12 -20.64
N GLY A 115 3.32 7.06 -19.77
CA GLY A 115 3.98 7.21 -18.48
C GLY A 115 3.62 6.06 -17.52
N MET A 116 4.49 5.81 -16.55
CA MET A 116 4.28 4.82 -15.49
C MET A 116 4.26 5.44 -14.10
N ILE A 117 3.27 5.08 -13.29
CA ILE A 117 3.30 5.28 -11.85
C ILE A 117 3.34 3.91 -11.19
N LEU A 118 4.46 3.62 -10.50
CA LEU A 118 4.64 2.38 -9.75
C LEU A 118 4.30 2.60 -8.28
N LEU A 119 3.25 1.97 -7.78
CA LEU A 119 2.98 1.92 -6.35
C LEU A 119 3.94 0.93 -5.67
N SER A 120 4.98 1.49 -5.07
CA SER A 120 5.95 0.77 -4.27
C SER A 120 5.54 0.78 -2.78
N THR A 121 6.44 0.49 -1.87
CA THR A 121 6.10 0.18 -0.48
C THR A 121 7.21 0.60 0.49
N SER A 122 6.85 0.88 1.73
CA SER A 122 7.81 1.03 2.84
C SER A 122 8.62 -0.26 3.13
N ARG A 123 8.20 -1.41 2.61
CA ARG A 123 8.90 -2.69 2.80
C ARG A 123 10.16 -2.85 1.97
N VAL A 124 10.50 -1.87 1.14
CA VAL A 124 11.80 -1.79 0.45
C VAL A 124 12.96 -1.45 1.39
N TYR A 125 12.66 -0.94 2.58
CA TYR A 125 13.68 -0.57 3.55
C TYR A 125 14.23 -1.78 4.32
N SER A 126 15.52 -1.72 4.63
CA SER A 126 16.30 -2.79 5.27
C SER A 126 15.72 -3.20 6.62
N ILE A 127 15.37 -4.48 6.78
CA ILE A 127 14.85 -5.03 8.03
C ILE A 127 15.85 -4.88 9.18
N PRO A 128 17.13 -5.27 9.02
CA PRO A 128 18.11 -5.07 10.10
C PRO A 128 18.27 -3.60 10.50
N ALA A 129 18.30 -2.68 9.53
CA ALA A 129 18.42 -1.26 9.83
C ALA A 129 17.19 -0.71 10.56
N LEU A 130 15.97 -1.16 10.20
CA LEU A 130 14.74 -0.79 10.89
C LEU A 130 14.66 -1.38 12.30
N CYS A 131 15.11 -2.63 12.49
CA CYS A 131 15.17 -3.27 13.81
C CYS A 131 16.26 -2.66 14.73
N ALA A 132 17.29 -2.03 14.16
CA ALA A 132 18.34 -1.35 14.89
C ALA A 132 18.01 0.10 15.27
N LEU A 133 16.87 0.61 14.86
CA LEU A 133 16.43 1.97 15.24
C LEU A 133 16.30 2.07 16.77
N PRO A 134 16.85 3.14 17.38
CA PRO A 134 16.78 3.37 18.81
C PRO A 134 15.37 3.83 19.21
N VAL A 135 14.49 2.86 19.46
CA VAL A 135 13.11 3.12 19.86
C VAL A 135 12.88 2.75 21.31
N GLU A 136 12.04 3.51 22.00
CA GLU A 136 11.59 3.24 23.36
C GLU A 136 10.08 3.26 23.44
N ALA A 137 9.52 2.51 24.38
CA ALA A 137 8.09 2.50 24.62
C ALA A 137 7.66 3.77 25.40
N GLU A 138 6.75 4.53 24.82
CA GLU A 138 6.14 5.70 25.46
C GLU A 138 4.65 5.77 25.08
N LYS A 139 3.77 5.92 26.09
CA LYS A 139 2.31 6.06 25.90
C LYS A 139 1.70 4.99 24.96
N GLY A 140 2.15 3.74 25.14
CA GLY A 140 1.62 2.60 24.38
C GLY A 140 2.15 2.48 22.93
N ALA A 141 3.24 3.16 22.58
CA ALA A 141 3.85 3.10 21.24
C ALA A 141 5.38 3.10 21.34
N PHE A 142 6.06 2.56 20.35
CA PHE A 142 7.48 2.81 20.17
C PHE A 142 7.70 4.20 19.56
N VAL A 143 8.63 4.95 20.14
CA VAL A 143 9.02 6.30 19.73
C VAL A 143 10.50 6.31 19.40
N LEU A 144 10.87 6.90 18.27
CA LEU A 144 12.27 7.08 17.87
C LEU A 144 12.98 8.07 18.82
N ARG A 145 14.11 7.67 19.40
CA ARG A 145 14.86 8.49 20.37
C ARG A 145 16.00 9.26 19.75
N GLU A 146 16.74 8.63 18.85
CA GLU A 146 17.86 9.26 18.19
C GLU A 146 17.55 9.52 16.72
N GLN A 147 17.99 10.64 16.23
CA GLN A 147 17.76 11.06 14.86
C GLN A 147 19.02 10.88 14.02
N SER A 148 18.82 10.61 12.74
CA SER A 148 19.88 10.59 11.73
C SER A 148 19.39 11.34 10.48
N SER A 149 20.25 11.51 9.48
CA SER A 149 19.85 12.09 8.20
C SER A 149 18.80 11.26 7.45
N ALA A 150 18.67 9.98 7.79
CA ALA A 150 17.75 9.04 7.13
C ALA A 150 16.52 8.68 7.97
N ALA A 151 16.51 9.00 9.27
CA ALA A 151 15.39 8.76 10.18
C ALA A 151 15.29 9.89 11.20
N GLY A 152 14.17 10.57 11.24
CA GLY A 152 13.95 11.75 12.09
C GLY A 152 12.52 11.88 12.60
N PRO A 153 12.15 13.04 13.17
CA PRO A 153 10.85 13.23 13.80
C PRO A 153 9.68 13.17 12.81
N ARG A 154 9.94 13.37 11.52
CA ARG A 154 8.93 13.24 10.45
C ARG A 154 8.79 11.81 9.94
N GLY A 155 9.80 10.96 10.14
CA GLY A 155 9.82 9.60 9.62
C GLY A 155 11.15 9.22 8.95
N LEU A 156 11.11 8.10 8.23
CA LEU A 156 12.19 7.60 7.37
C LEU A 156 12.18 8.37 6.06
N THR A 157 13.34 8.90 5.66
CA THR A 157 13.51 9.52 4.34
C THR A 157 13.80 8.48 3.26
N GLU A 158 13.75 8.85 1.99
CA GLU A 158 14.12 7.98 0.86
C GLU A 158 15.60 7.57 0.89
N GLY A 159 16.42 8.27 1.67
CA GLY A 159 17.82 7.92 1.92
C GLY A 159 18.04 6.79 2.94
N PHE A 160 16.97 6.28 3.57
CA PHE A 160 17.10 5.14 4.49
C PHE A 160 17.53 3.88 3.72
N SER A 161 18.32 3.02 4.38
CA SER A 161 18.92 1.85 3.74
C SER A 161 17.88 0.91 3.12
N THR A 162 18.12 0.52 1.88
CA THR A 162 17.40 -0.54 1.16
C THR A 162 18.22 -1.82 1.01
N ALA A 163 19.32 -1.94 1.77
CA ALA A 163 20.18 -3.13 1.74
C ALA A 163 19.44 -4.37 2.27
N ALA A 164 19.66 -5.49 1.62
CA ALA A 164 19.06 -6.78 2.03
C ALA A 164 19.52 -7.19 3.46
N PRO A 165 18.67 -7.95 4.18
CA PRO A 165 17.36 -8.47 3.78
C PRO A 165 16.21 -7.45 3.92
N VAL A 166 15.28 -7.48 2.96
CA VAL A 166 14.08 -6.63 2.92
C VAL A 166 12.78 -7.47 2.78
N SER A 167 12.84 -8.78 2.93
CA SER A 167 11.89 -9.81 2.53
C SER A 167 11.84 -10.04 1.01
N LEU A 168 11.27 -11.18 0.58
CA LEU A 168 11.09 -11.44 -0.86
C LEU A 168 10.13 -10.45 -1.50
N TYR A 169 9.08 -10.04 -0.78
CA TYR A 169 8.16 -8.99 -1.22
C TYR A 169 8.88 -7.64 -1.42
N GLY A 170 9.66 -7.20 -0.43
CA GLY A 170 10.42 -5.96 -0.54
C GLY A 170 11.43 -6.00 -1.68
N ALA A 171 12.12 -7.14 -1.86
CA ALA A 171 13.09 -7.36 -2.94
C ALA A 171 12.42 -7.31 -4.33
N SER A 172 11.23 -7.92 -4.49
CA SER A 172 10.49 -7.83 -5.75
C SER A 172 10.12 -6.39 -6.11
N LYS A 173 9.66 -5.59 -5.13
CA LYS A 173 9.33 -4.17 -5.36
C LYS A 173 10.58 -3.32 -5.63
N LEU A 174 11.70 -3.54 -4.94
CA LEU A 174 12.97 -2.87 -5.26
C LEU A 174 13.46 -3.17 -6.68
N ALA A 175 13.36 -4.42 -7.11
CA ALA A 175 13.71 -4.80 -8.48
C ALA A 175 12.77 -4.11 -9.49
N SER A 176 11.47 -4.02 -9.20
CA SER A 176 10.51 -3.29 -10.02
C SER A 176 10.85 -1.79 -10.10
N GLU A 177 11.25 -1.15 -8.97
CA GLU A 177 11.68 0.26 -8.97
C GLU A 177 12.86 0.48 -9.91
N GLN A 178 13.90 -0.37 -9.84
CA GLN A 178 15.08 -0.25 -10.69
C GLN A 178 14.74 -0.45 -12.17
N LEU A 179 13.96 -1.48 -12.51
CA LEU A 179 13.55 -1.72 -13.89
C LEU A 179 12.70 -0.58 -14.45
N ALA A 180 11.76 -0.05 -13.65
CA ALA A 180 10.94 1.08 -14.08
C ALA A 180 11.78 2.31 -14.44
N LEU A 181 12.80 2.64 -13.62
CA LEU A 181 13.71 3.73 -13.90
C LEU A 181 14.55 3.50 -15.18
N GLU A 182 15.08 2.28 -15.36
CA GLU A 182 15.87 1.91 -16.53
C GLU A 182 15.01 1.96 -17.81
N TYR A 183 13.77 1.45 -17.75
CA TYR A 183 12.85 1.53 -18.89
C TYR A 183 12.50 2.98 -19.25
N GLY A 184 12.16 3.81 -18.24
CA GLY A 184 11.89 5.22 -18.47
C GLY A 184 13.07 5.96 -19.08
N ALA A 185 14.30 5.66 -18.65
CA ALA A 185 15.53 6.24 -19.20
C ALA A 185 15.83 5.73 -20.61
N ALA A 186 15.70 4.41 -20.85
CA ALA A 186 16.05 3.79 -22.13
C ALA A 186 15.03 4.10 -23.24
N PHE A 187 13.75 4.22 -22.90
CA PHE A 187 12.65 4.38 -23.87
C PHE A 187 11.97 5.74 -23.84
N GLY A 188 12.37 6.65 -22.93
CA GLY A 188 12.00 8.06 -22.95
C GLY A 188 10.60 8.39 -22.40
N PHE A 189 9.94 7.48 -21.69
CA PHE A 189 8.64 7.76 -21.06
C PHE A 189 8.76 8.14 -19.58
N PRO A 190 7.80 8.92 -19.04
CA PRO A 190 7.83 9.35 -17.63
C PRO A 190 7.60 8.18 -16.66
N VAL A 191 8.37 8.19 -15.55
CA VAL A 191 8.22 7.21 -14.46
C VAL A 191 8.18 7.93 -13.13
N TRP A 192 7.20 7.58 -12.29
CA TRP A 192 7.13 7.97 -10.89
C TRP A 192 7.02 6.73 -10.01
N ILE A 193 7.70 6.73 -8.89
CA ILE A 193 7.75 5.62 -7.93
C ILE A 193 7.34 6.15 -6.57
N ASP A 194 6.20 5.68 -6.08
CA ASP A 194 5.63 6.08 -4.80
C ASP A 194 5.80 4.95 -3.79
N ARG A 195 6.75 5.11 -2.85
CA ARG A 195 6.92 4.21 -1.71
C ARG A 195 5.85 4.50 -0.69
N CYS A 196 4.73 3.81 -0.80
CA CYS A 196 3.57 4.04 0.05
C CYS A 196 3.78 3.49 1.46
N GLY A 197 3.30 4.24 2.47
CA GLY A 197 3.03 3.74 3.81
C GLY A 197 1.88 2.73 3.82
N VAL A 198 1.33 2.43 5.00
CA VAL A 198 0.20 1.50 5.07
C VAL A 198 -1.05 2.15 4.49
N MET A 199 -1.51 1.67 3.34
CA MET A 199 -2.78 2.11 2.78
C MET A 199 -3.93 1.61 3.66
N ALA A 200 -4.84 2.51 4.05
CA ALA A 200 -5.98 2.18 4.92
C ALA A 200 -7.22 3.01 4.56
N GLY A 201 -8.40 2.42 4.77
CA GLY A 201 -9.71 3.02 4.47
C GLY A 201 -10.82 1.99 4.47
N ALA A 202 -12.06 2.44 4.28
CA ALA A 202 -13.23 1.57 4.14
C ALA A 202 -13.06 0.62 2.94
N GLY A 203 -13.61 -0.59 3.05
CA GLY A 203 -13.53 -1.58 1.97
C GLY A 203 -12.15 -2.25 1.79
N GLN A 204 -11.18 -1.97 2.66
CA GLN A 204 -9.91 -2.70 2.62
C GLN A 204 -10.09 -4.15 3.09
N PHE A 205 -9.58 -5.10 2.30
CA PHE A 205 -9.63 -6.54 2.59
C PHE A 205 -8.59 -6.91 3.67
N GLY A 206 -8.94 -6.65 4.95
CA GLY A 206 -8.05 -6.84 6.09
C GLY A 206 -7.83 -8.33 6.44
N LYS A 207 -6.56 -8.68 6.70
CA LYS A 207 -6.12 -10.01 7.21
C LYS A 207 -5.09 -9.81 8.32
N PRO A 208 -4.77 -10.82 9.13
CA PRO A 208 -3.78 -10.69 10.21
C PRO A 208 -2.40 -10.19 9.79
N ASP A 209 -2.03 -10.42 8.53
CA ASP A 209 -0.75 -10.05 7.92
C ASP A 209 -0.81 -8.87 6.95
N GLN A 210 -2.02 -8.38 6.65
CA GLN A 210 -2.25 -7.31 5.67
C GLN A 210 -3.44 -6.44 6.07
N GLY A 211 -3.35 -5.10 5.83
CA GLY A 211 -4.45 -4.19 6.09
C GLY A 211 -4.80 -4.15 7.58
N ILE A 212 -3.79 -3.95 8.42
CA ILE A 212 -3.89 -4.10 9.87
C ILE A 212 -4.97 -3.20 10.50
N PHE A 213 -5.16 -1.97 10.02
CA PHE A 213 -6.20 -1.07 10.54
C PHE A 213 -7.60 -1.64 10.27
N SER A 214 -7.88 -2.03 9.03
CA SER A 214 -9.16 -2.63 8.66
C SER A 214 -9.39 -3.95 9.41
N TYR A 215 -8.38 -4.85 9.41
CA TYR A 215 -8.49 -6.12 10.13
C TYR A 215 -8.79 -5.93 11.62
N TRP A 216 -8.06 -5.00 12.28
CA TRP A 216 -8.20 -4.77 13.73
C TRP A 216 -9.57 -4.20 14.08
N ILE A 217 -10.01 -3.15 13.38
CA ILE A 217 -11.28 -2.48 13.63
C ILE A 217 -12.48 -3.41 13.35
N HIS A 218 -12.48 -4.13 12.22
CA HIS A 218 -13.53 -5.10 11.91
C HIS A 218 -13.56 -6.25 12.94
N SER A 219 -12.39 -6.76 13.35
CA SER A 219 -12.32 -7.81 14.36
C SER A 219 -12.86 -7.31 15.72
N TRP A 220 -12.51 -6.08 16.10
CA TRP A 220 -13.00 -5.47 17.32
C TRP A 220 -14.53 -5.29 17.32
N ALA A 221 -15.08 -4.74 16.26
CA ALA A 221 -16.52 -4.55 16.05
C ALA A 221 -17.30 -5.88 16.13
N ARG A 222 -16.68 -6.98 15.66
CA ARG A 222 -17.28 -8.33 15.66
C ARG A 222 -16.92 -9.17 16.88
N LYS A 223 -16.15 -8.62 17.85
CA LYS A 223 -15.61 -9.37 19.00
C LYS A 223 -14.85 -10.64 18.57
N ALA A 224 -14.22 -10.59 17.40
CA ALA A 224 -13.39 -11.68 16.89
C ALA A 224 -12.05 -11.72 17.63
N PRO A 225 -11.43 -12.89 17.84
CA PRO A 225 -10.18 -13.00 18.59
C PRO A 225 -9.05 -12.18 17.96
N LEU A 226 -8.38 -11.39 18.79
CA LEU A 226 -7.21 -10.58 18.43
C LEU A 226 -6.02 -10.94 19.32
N LYS A 227 -4.80 -10.76 18.79
CA LYS A 227 -3.57 -11.01 19.52
C LYS A 227 -2.52 -9.96 19.21
N TYR A 228 -1.82 -9.48 20.23
CA TYR A 228 -0.53 -8.82 20.08
C TYR A 228 0.55 -9.88 19.91
N ILE A 229 1.23 -9.89 18.78
CA ILE A 229 2.27 -10.87 18.43
C ILE A 229 3.59 -10.13 18.29
N GLY A 230 4.69 -10.70 18.80
CA GLY A 230 6.01 -10.08 18.82
C GLY A 230 6.13 -8.93 19.81
N PHE A 231 7.34 -8.41 19.99
CA PHE A 231 7.65 -7.30 20.92
C PHE A 231 7.01 -7.47 22.30
N ASP A 232 7.24 -8.63 22.91
CA ASP A 232 6.70 -9.03 24.22
C ASP A 232 5.17 -8.95 24.34
N GLY A 233 4.45 -9.04 23.20
CA GLY A 233 2.99 -8.97 23.17
C GLY A 233 2.42 -7.63 23.61
N THR A 234 3.16 -6.56 23.49
CA THR A 234 2.75 -5.22 23.99
C THR A 234 1.86 -4.46 23.00
N GLY A 235 1.97 -4.76 21.71
CA GLY A 235 1.27 -4.01 20.65
C GLY A 235 1.87 -2.62 20.37
N HIS A 236 3.09 -2.35 20.82
CA HIS A 236 3.74 -1.02 20.69
C HIS A 236 4.32 -0.73 19.29
N GLN A 237 4.33 -1.70 18.37
CA GLN A 237 4.82 -1.50 17.00
C GLN A 237 3.99 -0.46 16.25
N VAL A 238 4.68 0.54 15.67
CA VAL A 238 4.05 1.72 15.03
C VAL A 238 4.07 1.63 13.52
N ARG A 239 2.97 2.02 12.91
CA ARG A 239 2.83 2.26 11.46
C ARG A 239 2.10 3.56 11.23
N ASP A 240 2.49 4.27 10.18
CA ASP A 240 1.70 5.35 9.63
C ASP A 240 0.72 4.81 8.58
N CYS A 241 -0.36 5.55 8.34
CA CYS A 241 -1.34 5.18 7.34
C CYS A 241 -1.64 6.32 6.38
N LEU A 242 -2.06 5.93 5.16
CA LEU A 242 -2.43 6.83 4.08
C LEU A 242 -3.75 6.39 3.48
N HIS A 243 -4.63 7.34 3.22
CA HIS A 243 -5.88 7.07 2.52
C HIS A 243 -5.69 7.07 1.00
N PRO A 244 -6.34 6.17 0.22
CA PRO A 244 -6.20 6.14 -1.24
C PRO A 244 -6.57 7.46 -1.95
N GLN A 245 -7.50 8.23 -1.40
CA GLN A 245 -7.86 9.53 -1.98
C GLN A 245 -6.77 10.60 -1.80
N ASP A 246 -5.95 10.52 -0.75
CA ASP A 246 -4.80 11.41 -0.60
C ASP A 246 -3.71 11.01 -1.61
N LEU A 247 -3.52 9.71 -1.85
CA LEU A 247 -2.66 9.21 -2.92
C LEU A 247 -3.15 9.70 -4.29
N LEU A 248 -4.45 9.59 -4.59
CA LEU A 248 -5.04 10.06 -5.86
C LEU A 248 -4.66 11.51 -6.18
N GLU A 249 -4.72 12.42 -5.19
CA GLU A 249 -4.35 13.83 -5.38
C GLU A 249 -2.88 13.98 -5.82
N LEU A 250 -1.98 13.15 -5.31
CA LEU A 250 -0.58 13.12 -5.74
C LEU A 250 -0.44 12.61 -7.18
N LEU A 251 -1.07 11.47 -7.49
CA LEU A 251 -0.98 10.87 -8.83
C LEU A 251 -1.47 11.83 -9.92
N VAL A 252 -2.54 12.57 -9.67
CA VAL A 252 -3.04 13.60 -10.60
C VAL A 252 -2.00 14.67 -10.87
N LYS A 253 -1.30 15.14 -9.83
CA LYS A 253 -0.21 16.13 -9.96
C LYS A 253 0.99 15.56 -10.70
N GLN A 254 1.35 14.30 -10.45
CA GLN A 254 2.44 13.59 -11.14
C GLN A 254 2.15 13.42 -12.64
N MET A 255 0.93 13.01 -12.99
CA MET A 255 0.51 12.84 -14.39
C MET A 255 0.46 14.15 -15.18
N ALA A 256 0.17 15.27 -14.52
CA ALA A 256 0.12 16.59 -15.14
C ALA A 256 1.49 17.27 -15.30
N ALA A 257 2.52 16.77 -14.64
CA ALA A 257 3.80 17.46 -14.56
C ALA A 257 4.85 16.89 -15.53
N GLY A 258 5.76 17.78 -15.99
CA GLY A 258 6.98 17.37 -16.69
C GLY A 258 7.98 16.70 -15.76
N GLN A 259 8.90 15.94 -16.35
CA GLN A 259 9.90 15.12 -15.63
C GLN A 259 11.17 15.87 -15.23
N GLU A 260 11.50 16.97 -15.90
CA GLU A 260 12.80 17.64 -15.78
C GLU A 260 13.06 18.09 -14.33
N GLY A 261 14.27 17.77 -13.83
CA GLY A 261 14.75 18.22 -12.53
C GLY A 261 14.04 17.63 -11.32
N LYS A 262 13.18 16.60 -11.48
CA LYS A 262 12.44 15.98 -10.39
C LYS A 262 12.99 14.61 -10.03
N GLU A 263 13.13 14.37 -8.72
CA GLU A 263 13.40 13.04 -8.17
C GLU A 263 12.25 12.09 -8.50
N ARG A 264 12.59 10.87 -8.89
CA ARG A 264 11.62 9.86 -9.37
C ARG A 264 10.99 9.04 -8.26
N ILE A 265 11.64 8.95 -7.11
CA ILE A 265 11.23 8.14 -5.98
C ILE A 265 10.83 9.05 -4.83
N CYS A 266 9.60 8.88 -4.35
CA CYS A 266 9.09 9.59 -3.18
C CYS A 266 8.51 8.61 -2.15
N ASN A 267 8.74 8.90 -0.87
CA ASN A 267 7.92 8.35 0.19
C ASN A 267 6.56 9.05 0.20
N VAL A 268 5.49 8.26 0.30
CA VAL A 268 4.12 8.76 0.24
C VAL A 268 3.31 8.13 1.36
N SER A 269 3.09 8.90 2.43
CA SER A 269 2.37 8.40 3.61
C SER A 269 1.76 9.54 4.43
N GLY A 270 0.94 9.18 5.42
CA GLY A 270 0.40 10.13 6.38
C GLY A 270 1.44 10.66 7.37
N GLY A 271 2.61 10.02 7.45
CA GLY A 271 3.73 10.43 8.29
C GLY A 271 3.44 10.35 9.78
N ALA A 272 4.27 11.06 10.58
CA ALA A 272 4.18 11.02 12.04
C ALA A 272 2.81 11.45 12.60
N ALA A 273 2.12 12.36 11.91
CA ALA A 273 0.78 12.83 12.32
C ALA A 273 -0.32 11.77 12.12
N SER A 274 -0.08 10.78 11.25
CA SER A 274 -1.00 9.66 10.99
C SER A 274 -0.41 8.31 11.40
N ALA A 275 0.53 8.32 12.35
CA ALA A 275 1.16 7.12 12.90
C ALA A 275 0.44 6.65 14.17
N MET A 276 0.28 5.34 14.31
CA MET A 276 -0.40 4.72 15.44
C MET A 276 0.19 3.33 15.72
N SER A 277 0.28 2.96 17.02
CA SER A 277 0.61 1.60 17.40
C SER A 277 -0.65 0.71 17.44
N LEU A 278 -0.46 -0.63 17.48
CA LEU A 278 -1.60 -1.54 17.70
C LEU A 278 -2.26 -1.33 19.05
N ARG A 279 -1.49 -0.94 20.08
CA ARG A 279 -2.02 -0.63 21.40
C ARG A 279 -2.91 0.61 21.35
N GLN A 280 -2.44 1.69 20.74
CA GLN A 280 -3.21 2.91 20.56
C GLN A 280 -4.47 2.68 19.69
N LEU A 281 -4.37 1.84 18.66
CA LEU A 281 -5.53 1.42 17.86
C LEU A 281 -6.55 0.64 18.70
N SER A 282 -6.09 -0.20 19.63
CA SER A 282 -6.96 -0.92 20.56
C SER A 282 -7.65 0.03 21.55
N ASP A 283 -6.93 1.02 22.05
CA ASP A 283 -7.49 2.05 22.94
C ASP A 283 -8.57 2.85 22.19
N TRP A 284 -8.29 3.28 20.95
CA TRP A 284 -9.28 3.91 20.07
C TRP A 284 -10.51 3.02 19.80
N CYS A 285 -10.29 1.73 19.51
CA CYS A 285 -11.39 0.77 19.31
C CYS A 285 -12.22 0.57 20.61
N THR A 286 -11.59 0.67 21.77
CA THR A 286 -12.30 0.58 23.06
C THR A 286 -13.25 1.76 23.24
N GLU A 287 -12.83 2.97 22.87
CA GLU A 287 -13.68 4.17 22.91
C GLU A 287 -14.85 4.06 21.92
N GLU A 288 -14.60 3.52 20.72
CA GLU A 288 -15.59 3.46 19.62
C GLU A 288 -16.60 2.30 19.75
N PHE A 289 -16.17 1.13 20.24
CA PHE A 289 -16.97 -0.12 20.25
C PHE A 289 -17.13 -0.75 21.63
N GLY A 290 -16.55 -0.16 22.66
CA GLY A 290 -16.48 -0.75 23.99
C GLY A 290 -15.35 -1.78 24.13
N PRO A 291 -15.13 -2.30 25.35
CA PRO A 291 -13.99 -3.16 25.67
C PRO A 291 -14.00 -4.48 24.90
N HIS A 292 -12.81 -4.95 24.55
CA HIS A 292 -12.55 -6.24 23.94
C HIS A 292 -11.19 -6.77 24.42
N GLU A 293 -11.11 -8.06 24.67
CA GLU A 293 -9.87 -8.71 25.09
C GLU A 293 -8.94 -8.94 23.90
N VAL A 294 -7.67 -8.55 24.05
CA VAL A 294 -6.61 -8.85 23.08
C VAL A 294 -5.61 -9.76 23.77
N ALA A 295 -5.47 -10.98 23.28
CA ALA A 295 -4.54 -11.96 23.83
C ALA A 295 -3.09 -11.56 23.58
N VAL A 296 -2.17 -12.06 24.41
CA VAL A 296 -0.72 -11.91 24.24
C VAL A 296 -0.16 -13.17 23.61
N ASP A 297 0.65 -13.01 22.53
CA ASP A 297 1.37 -14.09 21.89
C ASP A 297 2.86 -13.72 21.83
N LEU A 298 3.68 -14.37 22.64
CA LEU A 298 5.11 -14.11 22.75
C LEU A 298 5.94 -14.71 21.61
N SER A 299 5.30 -15.43 20.69
CA SER A 299 5.99 -16.00 19.52
C SER A 299 6.62 -14.91 18.67
N PRO A 300 7.86 -15.08 18.20
CA PRO A 300 8.46 -14.14 17.26
C PRO A 300 7.66 -14.11 15.96
N ARG A 301 7.36 -12.91 15.46
CA ARG A 301 6.72 -12.71 14.16
C ARG A 301 7.78 -12.48 13.09
N PRO A 302 7.85 -13.31 12.03
CA PRO A 302 8.78 -13.08 10.93
C PRO A 302 8.60 -11.69 10.31
N PHE A 303 9.72 -11.01 10.02
CA PHE A 303 9.75 -9.69 9.39
C PHE A 303 9.00 -8.59 10.15
N ASP A 304 8.80 -8.77 11.45
CA ASP A 304 8.20 -7.72 12.28
C ASP A 304 9.16 -6.56 12.50
N LEU A 305 8.61 -5.35 12.58
CA LEU A 305 9.37 -4.11 12.65
C LEU A 305 8.81 -3.24 13.78
N PRO A 306 9.67 -2.66 14.62
CA PRO A 306 9.21 -1.89 15.77
C PRO A 306 8.55 -0.57 15.35
N TRP A 307 9.12 0.09 14.34
CA TRP A 307 8.65 1.41 13.95
C TRP A 307 8.90 1.63 12.45
N VAL A 308 7.83 1.96 11.72
CA VAL A 308 7.90 2.35 10.30
C VAL A 308 6.93 3.50 10.11
N VAL A 309 7.48 4.69 9.98
CA VAL A 309 6.80 5.94 9.66
C VAL A 309 7.59 6.60 8.56
N LEU A 310 6.97 7.03 7.47
CA LEU A 310 7.66 7.61 6.33
C LEU A 310 7.63 9.14 6.38
N ASP A 311 8.72 9.77 6.00
CA ASP A 311 8.79 11.22 5.77
C ASP A 311 8.45 11.51 4.31
N SER A 312 7.34 12.19 4.06
CA SER A 312 6.86 12.59 2.74
C SER A 312 7.33 13.99 2.34
N ALA A 313 8.35 14.57 3.01
CA ALA A 313 8.83 15.93 2.72
C ALA A 313 9.25 16.14 1.26
N ARG A 314 9.81 15.11 0.62
CA ARG A 314 10.15 15.15 -0.80
C ARG A 314 8.91 15.28 -1.68
N ALA A 315 7.89 14.46 -1.44
CA ALA A 315 6.62 14.55 -2.17
C ALA A 315 5.93 15.92 -1.93
N GLU A 316 5.95 16.43 -0.69
CA GLU A 316 5.44 17.76 -0.36
C GLU A 316 6.15 18.84 -1.18
N ALA A 317 7.48 18.82 -1.23
CA ALA A 317 8.28 19.84 -1.91
C ALA A 317 8.15 19.79 -3.44
N LEU A 318 8.13 18.60 -4.03
CA LEU A 318 8.08 18.43 -5.48
C LEU A 318 6.69 18.67 -6.07
N TRP A 319 5.65 18.35 -5.32
CA TRP A 319 4.28 18.27 -5.83
C TRP A 319 3.32 19.24 -5.14
N ASP A 320 3.76 20.02 -4.16
CA ASP A 320 2.86 20.82 -3.29
C ASP A 320 1.69 19.94 -2.81
N TRP A 321 2.03 18.75 -2.29
CA TRP A 321 1.09 17.73 -1.86
C TRP A 321 1.26 17.44 -0.37
N LYS A 322 0.17 17.24 0.34
CA LYS A 322 0.15 16.77 1.72
C LYS A 322 -1.03 15.85 1.93
N PRO A 323 -0.87 14.79 2.74
CA PRO A 323 -2.01 13.99 3.16
C PRO A 323 -2.97 14.87 3.98
N ARG A 324 -4.26 14.71 3.75
CA ARG A 324 -5.31 15.54 4.38
C ARG A 324 -6.08 14.79 5.44
N ARG A 325 -6.17 13.46 5.30
CA ARG A 325 -6.91 12.62 6.24
C ARG A 325 -6.01 12.16 7.37
N SER A 326 -6.44 12.43 8.60
CA SER A 326 -5.77 11.93 9.78
C SER A 326 -6.03 10.41 9.97
N VAL A 327 -5.19 9.76 10.78
CA VAL A 327 -5.44 8.36 11.17
C VAL A 327 -6.79 8.21 11.86
N SER A 328 -7.25 9.21 12.61
CA SER A 328 -8.56 9.21 13.27
C SER A 328 -9.71 9.22 12.27
N ASP A 329 -9.62 10.03 11.19
CA ASP A 329 -10.61 10.07 10.12
C ASP A 329 -10.69 8.71 9.40
N ILE A 330 -9.53 8.12 9.10
CA ILE A 330 -9.41 6.81 8.46
C ILE A 330 -10.02 5.72 9.35
N CYS A 331 -9.70 5.70 10.64
CA CYS A 331 -10.27 4.74 11.59
C CYS A 331 -11.80 4.91 11.71
N ALA A 332 -12.31 6.14 11.78
CA ALA A 332 -13.75 6.41 11.84
C ALA A 332 -14.49 5.94 10.57
N GLU A 333 -13.88 6.12 9.40
CA GLU A 333 -14.40 5.61 8.13
C GLU A 333 -14.48 4.08 8.12
N ILE A 334 -13.39 3.40 8.54
CA ILE A 334 -13.35 1.93 8.65
C ILE A 334 -14.39 1.44 9.68
N ALA A 335 -14.56 2.15 10.80
CA ALA A 335 -15.53 1.78 11.83
C ALA A 335 -16.98 1.85 11.33
N ARG A 336 -17.31 2.87 10.55
CA ARG A 336 -18.61 2.98 9.88
C ARG A 336 -18.83 1.80 8.95
N HIS A 337 -17.86 1.51 8.07
CA HIS A 337 -17.89 0.36 7.19
C HIS A 337 -18.03 -0.96 7.94
N ALA A 338 -17.36 -1.13 9.08
CA ALA A 338 -17.46 -2.34 9.89
C ALA A 338 -18.88 -2.55 10.50
N ARG A 339 -19.62 -1.47 10.76
CA ARG A 339 -21.04 -1.55 11.18
C ARG A 339 -21.98 -1.91 10.04
N GLU A 340 -21.72 -1.35 8.86
CA GLU A 340 -22.55 -1.54 7.66
C GLU A 340 -22.30 -2.91 7.01
N HIS A 341 -21.07 -3.46 7.13
CA HIS A 341 -20.64 -4.71 6.52
C HIS A 341 -20.11 -5.72 7.55
N PRO A 342 -20.99 -6.30 8.36
CA PRO A 342 -20.59 -7.25 9.40
C PRO A 342 -19.90 -8.52 8.89
N GLU A 343 -20.13 -8.89 7.63
CA GLU A 343 -19.55 -10.03 6.92
C GLU A 343 -18.13 -9.81 6.40
N TRP A 344 -17.61 -8.57 6.47
CA TRP A 344 -16.40 -8.17 5.76
C TRP A 344 -15.13 -8.98 6.09
N LEU A 345 -15.01 -9.46 7.34
CA LEU A 345 -13.91 -10.36 7.71
C LEU A 345 -13.99 -11.71 6.97
N ALA A 346 -15.20 -12.24 6.78
CA ALA A 346 -15.39 -13.49 6.06
C ALA A 346 -15.10 -13.29 4.57
N VAL A 347 -15.60 -12.20 3.97
CA VAL A 347 -15.29 -11.78 2.59
C VAL A 347 -13.78 -11.66 2.39
N SER A 348 -13.08 -10.94 3.27
CA SER A 348 -11.62 -10.76 3.20
C SER A 348 -10.83 -12.06 3.35
N ALA A 349 -11.42 -13.07 4.01
CA ALA A 349 -10.83 -14.39 4.20
C ALA A 349 -11.18 -15.38 3.08
N GLY A 350 -12.06 -15.01 2.14
CA GLY A 350 -12.55 -15.89 1.07
C GLY A 350 -13.52 -16.96 1.58
N LYS A 351 -14.40 -16.61 2.52
CA LYS A 351 -15.36 -17.52 3.14
C LYS A 351 -16.79 -17.06 2.90
#